data_93fba307d8bcb48cfb8a64a161767a46
#
_entry.id   93fba307d8bcb48cfb8a64a161767a46
#
_cell.length_a   1.000
_cell.length_b   1.000
_cell.length_c   1.000
_cell.angle_alpha   90.00
_cell.angle_beta   90.00
_cell.angle_gamma   90.00
#
_symmetry.space_group_name_H-M   'P 1'
#
loop_
_entity.id
_entity.type
_entity.pdbx_description
1 polymer ?
#
loop_
_entity_poly.entity_id
_entity_poly.type
_entity_poly.pdbx_seq_one_letter_code
_entity_poly.pdbx_strand_id
1 'polypeptide(L)'
;MNRIERITHMESLFDKSTEVIRRLEQALEDFAALQHDITELEAYYTSPQWRKDFEADEAGKLPKDLKRGVLSEDGLWNLLGDYKRLSSALSS
;
A
#
# COMPACT_ATOMS: atom_id res chain seq x y z
N MET A 1 -35.75 24.34 1.34
CA MET A 1 -34.66 24.46 2.33
C MET A 1 -34.47 25.91 2.69
N ASN A 2 -34.57 26.27 3.97
CA ASN A 2 -34.34 27.64 4.41
C ASN A 2 -32.81 27.92 4.47
N ARG A 3 -32.46 29.15 4.78
CA ARG A 3 -31.07 29.58 4.81
C ARG A 3 -30.22 28.78 5.80
N ILE A 4 -30.76 28.57 7.00
CA ILE A 4 -30.03 27.85 8.06
C ILE A 4 -29.83 26.38 7.67
N GLU A 5 -30.85 25.73 7.16
CA GLU A 5 -30.74 24.34 6.70
C GLU A 5 -29.75 24.22 5.56
N ARG A 6 -29.77 25.16 4.64
CA ARG A 6 -28.83 25.16 3.50
C ARG A 6 -27.40 25.31 3.98
N ILE A 7 -27.14 26.24 4.88
CA ILE A 7 -25.80 26.46 5.45
C ILE A 7 -25.34 25.21 6.20
N THR A 8 -26.21 24.63 7.02
CA THR A 8 -25.89 23.43 7.78
C THR A 8 -25.54 22.29 6.86
N HIS A 9 -26.31 22.12 5.78
CA HIS A 9 -26.04 21.07 4.78
C HIS A 9 -24.69 21.30 4.09
N MET A 10 -24.43 22.53 3.67
CA MET A 10 -23.18 22.87 2.98
C MET A 10 -21.97 22.74 3.89
N GLU A 11 -22.13 23.07 5.19
CA GLU A 11 -21.07 22.86 6.17
C GLU A 11 -20.71 21.38 6.29
N SER A 12 -21.71 20.51 6.27
CA SER A 12 -21.43 19.08 6.36
C SER A 12 -20.67 18.57 5.12
N LEU A 13 -21.01 19.07 3.95
CA LEU A 13 -20.28 18.74 2.72
C LEU A 13 -18.86 19.29 2.73
N PHE A 14 -18.72 20.50 3.25
CA PHE A 14 -17.42 21.17 3.38
C PHE A 14 -16.51 20.36 4.32
N ASP A 15 -16.99 19.99 5.49
CA ASP A 15 -16.22 19.23 6.46
C ASP A 15 -15.79 17.86 5.91
N LYS A 16 -16.74 17.16 5.29
CA LYS A 16 -16.49 15.85 4.70
C LYS A 16 -15.42 15.95 3.60
N SER A 17 -15.58 16.94 2.72
CA SER A 17 -14.64 17.12 1.59
C SER A 17 -13.25 17.48 2.08
N THR A 18 -13.16 18.36 3.07
CA THR A 18 -11.89 18.75 3.67
C THR A 18 -11.17 17.54 4.24
N GLU A 19 -11.89 16.68 4.96
CA GLU A 19 -11.30 15.51 5.60
C GLU A 19 -10.82 14.49 4.57
N VAL A 20 -11.61 14.24 3.54
CA VAL A 20 -11.23 13.28 2.48
C VAL A 20 -9.99 13.76 1.74
N ILE A 21 -9.94 15.06 1.40
CA ILE A 21 -8.79 15.62 0.69
C ILE A 21 -7.53 15.53 1.57
N ARG A 22 -7.65 15.83 2.85
CA ARG A 22 -6.52 15.73 3.78
C ARG A 22 -5.98 14.31 3.85
N ARG A 23 -6.87 13.31 3.94
CA ARG A 23 -6.45 11.91 3.98
C ARG A 23 -5.78 11.48 2.70
N LEU A 24 -6.24 11.97 1.56
CA LEU A 24 -5.60 11.67 0.29
C LEU A 24 -4.20 12.28 0.21
N GLU A 25 -4.05 13.53 0.63
CA GLU A 25 -2.73 14.18 0.65
C GLU A 25 -1.74 13.38 1.50
N GLN A 26 -2.18 12.95 2.69
CA GLN A 26 -1.34 12.13 3.57
C GLN A 26 -0.98 10.80 2.92
N ALA A 27 -1.95 10.15 2.28
CA ALA A 27 -1.72 8.88 1.60
C ALA A 27 -0.73 9.03 0.44
N LEU A 28 -0.80 10.16 -0.28
CA LEU A 28 0.14 10.43 -1.37
C LEU A 28 1.57 10.64 -0.86
N GLU A 29 1.71 11.32 0.28
CA GLU A 29 3.02 11.48 0.92
C GLU A 29 3.57 10.13 1.36
N ASP A 30 2.73 9.31 1.99
CA ASP A 30 3.10 7.97 2.44
C ASP A 30 3.51 7.09 1.25
N PHE A 31 2.77 7.20 0.16
CA PHE A 31 3.05 6.44 -1.07
C PHE A 31 4.42 6.85 -1.65
N ALA A 32 4.70 8.15 -1.70
CA ALA A 32 5.98 8.65 -2.18
C ALA A 32 7.14 8.14 -1.32
N ALA A 33 6.93 8.03 -0.02
CA ALA A 33 7.95 7.54 0.91
C ALA A 33 8.21 6.04 0.76
N LEU A 34 7.32 5.29 0.12
CA LEU A 34 7.50 3.85 -0.08
C LEU A 34 8.54 3.49 -1.14
N GLN A 35 8.97 4.45 -1.96
CA GLN A 35 9.85 4.14 -3.10
C GLN A 35 11.09 3.34 -2.68
N HIS A 36 11.73 3.73 -1.59
CA HIS A 36 12.91 3.03 -1.09
C HIS A 36 12.56 1.61 -0.63
N ASP A 37 11.47 1.46 0.12
CA ASP A 37 11.02 0.17 0.62
C ASP A 37 10.65 -0.78 -0.52
N ILE A 38 9.98 -0.27 -1.55
CA ILE A 38 9.60 -1.06 -2.72
C ILE A 38 10.86 -1.54 -3.47
N THR A 39 11.86 -0.68 -3.60
CA THR A 39 13.13 -1.05 -4.23
C THR A 39 13.79 -2.20 -3.47
N GLU A 40 13.78 -2.15 -2.15
CA GLU A 40 14.35 -3.20 -1.31
C GLU A 40 13.56 -4.50 -1.44
N LEU A 41 12.24 -4.43 -1.42
CA LEU A 41 11.38 -5.61 -1.60
C LEU A 41 11.58 -6.24 -2.97
N GLU A 42 11.70 -5.43 -4.01
CA GLU A 42 11.94 -5.94 -5.37
C GLU A 42 13.29 -6.62 -5.49
N ALA A 43 14.33 -6.01 -4.91
CA ALA A 43 15.66 -6.60 -4.89
C ALA A 43 15.67 -7.95 -4.17
N TYR A 44 14.96 -8.04 -3.05
CA TYR A 44 14.84 -9.30 -2.32
C TYR A 44 14.11 -10.35 -3.16
N TYR A 45 12.96 -9.98 -3.73
CA TYR A 45 12.10 -10.91 -4.49
C TYR A 45 12.83 -11.53 -5.69
N THR A 46 13.72 -10.77 -6.32
CA THR A 46 14.46 -11.24 -7.49
C THR A 46 15.83 -11.85 -7.13
N SER A 47 16.14 -11.97 -5.84
CA SER A 47 17.43 -12.47 -5.37
C SER A 47 17.40 -13.99 -5.16
N PRO A 48 18.56 -14.66 -5.21
CA PRO A 48 18.64 -16.06 -4.81
C PRO A 48 18.24 -16.29 -3.34
N GLN A 49 18.37 -15.27 -2.50
CA GLN A 49 18.03 -15.37 -1.08
C GLN A 49 16.53 -15.60 -0.89
N TRP A 50 15.68 -14.94 -1.68
CA TRP A 50 14.24 -15.16 -1.61
C TRP A 50 13.89 -16.61 -1.90
N ARG A 51 14.50 -17.19 -2.94
CA ARG A 51 14.26 -18.59 -3.31
C ARG A 51 14.66 -19.54 -2.19
N LYS A 52 15.80 -19.28 -1.55
CA LYS A 52 16.25 -20.10 -0.42
C LYS A 52 15.30 -19.99 0.76
N ASP A 53 14.82 -18.80 1.04
CA ASP A 53 13.87 -18.58 2.14
C ASP A 53 12.53 -19.23 1.83
N PHE A 54 12.06 -19.14 0.58
CA PHE A 54 10.84 -19.81 0.12
C PHE A 54 10.97 -21.33 0.29
N GLU A 55 12.07 -21.90 -0.13
CA GLU A 55 12.31 -23.36 0.00
C GLU A 55 12.36 -23.78 1.46
N ALA A 56 12.94 -22.96 2.33
CA ALA A 56 12.96 -23.24 3.76
C ALA A 56 11.56 -23.24 4.35
N ASP A 57 10.70 -22.34 3.89
CA ASP A 57 9.30 -22.28 4.31
C ASP A 57 8.55 -23.53 3.84
N GLU A 58 8.72 -23.91 2.59
CA GLU A 58 8.09 -25.12 2.02
C GLU A 58 8.53 -26.37 2.78
N ALA A 59 9.78 -26.40 3.23
CA ALA A 59 10.32 -27.54 3.99
C ALA A 59 9.94 -27.54 5.48
N GLY A 60 9.19 -26.53 5.93
CA GLY A 60 8.76 -26.42 7.31
C GLY A 60 9.88 -26.08 8.29
N LYS A 61 10.94 -25.44 7.80
CA LYS A 61 12.13 -25.13 8.63
C LYS A 61 12.03 -23.81 9.39
N LEU A 62 10.99 -22.98 9.10
CA LEU A 62 10.83 -21.69 9.74
C LEU A 62 9.91 -21.79 10.95
N PRO A 63 10.11 -20.93 11.97
CA PRO A 63 9.21 -20.89 13.13
C PRO A 63 7.77 -20.63 12.71
N LYS A 64 6.81 -21.28 13.36
CA LYS A 64 5.39 -21.16 13.01
C LYS A 64 4.82 -19.77 13.25
N ASP A 65 5.39 -19.03 14.20
CA ASP A 65 4.92 -17.68 14.55
C ASP A 65 5.60 -16.59 13.73
N LEU A 66 6.54 -16.95 12.86
CA LEU A 66 7.18 -15.99 11.96
C LEU A 66 6.20 -15.56 10.87
N LYS A 67 6.09 -14.25 10.65
CA LYS A 67 5.31 -13.73 9.53
C LYS A 67 6.00 -14.05 8.21
N ARG A 68 5.27 -14.65 7.29
CA ARG A 68 5.83 -15.17 6.04
C ARG A 68 5.06 -14.71 4.79
N GLY A 69 4.36 -13.57 4.90
CA GLY A 69 3.63 -13.01 3.77
C GLY A 69 4.51 -12.76 2.56
N VAL A 70 5.77 -12.37 2.77
CA VAL A 70 6.73 -12.12 1.69
C VAL A 70 7.14 -13.40 0.96
N LEU A 71 6.90 -14.56 1.56
CA LEU A 71 7.24 -15.86 0.99
C LEU A 71 6.05 -16.54 0.32
N SER A 72 4.87 -15.93 0.34
CA SER A 72 3.73 -16.47 -0.41
C SER A 72 3.98 -16.30 -1.91
N GLU A 73 3.43 -17.21 -2.72
CA GLU A 73 3.63 -17.19 -4.17
C GLU A 73 3.19 -15.87 -4.81
N ASP A 74 2.10 -15.28 -4.31
CA ASP A 74 1.48 -14.12 -4.93
C ASP A 74 1.71 -12.81 -4.19
N GLY A 75 2.14 -12.86 -2.94
CA GLY A 75 2.18 -11.67 -2.08
C GLY A 75 2.99 -10.53 -2.64
N LEU A 76 4.28 -10.77 -2.89
CA LEU A 76 5.15 -9.74 -3.43
C LEU A 76 4.82 -9.42 -4.89
N TRP A 77 4.47 -10.44 -5.68
CA TRP A 77 4.07 -10.22 -7.08
C TRP A 77 2.93 -9.22 -7.17
N ASN A 78 1.87 -9.45 -6.39
CA ASN A 78 0.69 -8.59 -6.40
C ASN A 78 1.02 -7.20 -5.88
N LEU A 79 1.77 -7.09 -4.78
CA LEU A 79 2.14 -5.80 -4.21
C LEU A 79 2.95 -4.96 -5.18
N LEU A 80 3.97 -5.55 -5.80
CA LEU A 80 4.83 -4.85 -6.75
C LEU A 80 4.07 -4.43 -7.98
N GLY A 81 3.14 -5.27 -8.45
CA GLY A 81 2.26 -4.94 -9.56
C GLY A 81 1.32 -3.79 -9.24
N ASP A 82 0.73 -3.80 -8.07
CA ASP A 82 -0.15 -2.73 -7.60
C ASP A 82 0.61 -1.41 -7.48
N TYR A 83 1.82 -1.45 -6.94
CA TYR A 83 2.64 -0.25 -6.83
C TYR A 83 2.93 0.35 -8.21
N LYS A 84 3.32 -0.48 -9.18
CA LYS A 84 3.60 -0.01 -10.55
C LYS A 84 2.37 0.59 -11.20
N ARG A 85 1.22 -0.06 -11.04
CA ARG A 85 -0.04 0.42 -11.60
C ARG A 85 -0.42 1.78 -11.03
N LEU A 86 -0.34 1.93 -9.71
CA LEU A 86 -0.69 3.18 -9.04
C LEU A 86 0.31 4.29 -9.33
N SER A 87 1.60 3.96 -9.38
CA SER A 87 2.65 4.91 -9.75
C SER A 87 2.40 5.49 -11.14
N SER A 88 2.08 4.62 -12.10
CA SER A 88 1.78 5.05 -13.47
C SER A 88 0.54 5.94 -13.52
N ALA A 89 -0.50 5.58 -12.78
CA ALA A 89 -1.74 6.35 -12.72
C ALA A 89 -1.51 7.74 -12.16
N LEU A 90 -0.65 7.86 -11.13
CA LEU A 90 -0.36 9.14 -10.49
C LEU A 90 0.59 10.02 -11.32
N SER A 91 1.34 9.42 -12.23
CA SER A 91 2.30 10.14 -13.09
C SER A 91 1.69 10.65 -14.38
N SER A 92 0.51 10.20 -14.73
CA SER A 92 -0.16 10.58 -15.99
C SER A 92 -0.97 11.85 -15.91
#